data_c1111f760832f04e7ee03b573bbd24fd
#
_entry.id   c1111f760832f04e7ee03b573bbd24fd
#
_cell.length_a   1.000
_cell.length_b   1.000
_cell.length_c   1.000
_cell.angle_alpha   90.00
_cell.angle_beta   90.00
_cell.angle_gamma   90.00
#
_symmetry.space_group_name_H-M   'P 1'
#
loop_
_entity.id
_entity.type
_entity.pdbx_description
1 polymer ?
#
loop_
_entity_poly.entity_id
_entity_poly.type
_entity_poly.pdbx_seq_one_letter_code
_entity_poly.pdbx_strand_id
1 'polypeptide(L)'
;MKLKKLMAIALSGAMVLSMAACGSSSEGGSASNGESASAANGEESLVVWTLASDLKDFGARYQEKTGVNVETVVIEPADYPTKVQTALMGGETESDIIVGEPQMLEDFYDNGFFADLDEMGAKDYEGQIVDYVWKVGQDSEGIQRAISYQITPAGIYFRRDIAQEVFGTDDPEEIGKLFADYDTILQTAQTLKDAGYRIFASDAEINYFSGDSAWVVDNKLNVSDARFDYMDLVIDLYQNDLTAYANQWSTPWYQAMSGEVPILTAEIQNYEDDSVNVWDAEAFEEATADLEKTTVFAFGLPSWGVLTMRDNVGDTSGKWGVCAGPAYGFGGGTYIGISSLSEKKDLAWDFVKFCTLDEETADWWIDYSEGDTVSLISALEKHKDDANEVYGGEKLYSFWLEQAKGIDYSKVTKYDKVIGDAWGAAISSIKTGQATKDEALATFYDTIESTYPEIEVTR
;
A
#
# COMPACT_ATOMS: atom_id res chain seq x y z
N MET A 1 -33.22 -19.87 32.11
CA MET A 1 -34.63 -20.12 31.71
C MET A 1 -35.01 -19.06 30.67
N LYS A 2 -35.42 -19.46 29.50
CA LYS A 2 -35.96 -18.74 28.33
C LYS A 2 -34.86 -18.07 27.44
N LEU A 3 -34.60 -18.56 26.31
CA LEU A 3 -35.25 -19.06 25.10
C LEU A 3 -35.05 -18.07 23.92
N LYS A 4 -34.16 -18.50 23.00
CA LYS A 4 -34.22 -18.44 21.52
C LYS A 4 -34.95 -17.23 20.87
N LYS A 5 -34.29 -16.62 19.89
CA LYS A 5 -34.83 -16.53 18.51
C LYS A 5 -33.73 -16.29 17.46
N LEU A 6 -33.54 -17.28 16.66
CA LEU A 6 -33.00 -17.18 15.28
C LEU A 6 -33.96 -16.31 14.43
N MET A 7 -33.43 -15.45 13.58
CA MET A 7 -34.13 -15.03 12.38
C MET A 7 -33.14 -14.83 11.24
N ALA A 8 -33.17 -15.76 10.33
CA ALA A 8 -32.65 -15.61 8.97
C ALA A 8 -33.62 -14.70 8.21
N ILE A 9 -33.11 -13.71 7.45
CA ILE A 9 -33.90 -12.99 6.44
C ILE A 9 -33.21 -13.09 5.13
N ALA A 10 -33.93 -13.74 4.22
CA ALA A 10 -33.59 -13.92 2.82
C ALA A 10 -33.78 -12.61 2.03
N LEU A 11 -32.89 -12.42 1.03
CA LEU A 11 -33.08 -11.46 -0.05
C LEU A 11 -34.33 -11.80 -0.86
N SER A 12 -35.12 -10.80 -1.20
CA SER A 12 -35.92 -10.81 -2.43
C SER A 12 -36.15 -9.36 -2.88
N GLY A 13 -35.80 -9.12 -4.16
CA GLY A 13 -35.89 -7.85 -4.82
C GLY A 13 -37.30 -7.43 -5.14
N ALA A 14 -37.46 -6.15 -5.41
CA ALA A 14 -38.55 -5.63 -6.24
C ALA A 14 -38.11 -4.35 -6.96
N MET A 15 -37.93 -4.46 -8.28
CA MET A 15 -38.03 -3.33 -9.21
C MET A 15 -39.44 -2.77 -9.18
N VAL A 16 -39.57 -1.48 -9.11
CA VAL A 16 -40.76 -0.79 -9.59
C VAL A 16 -40.35 0.41 -10.45
N LEU A 17 -40.57 0.26 -11.74
CA LEU A 17 -40.69 1.37 -12.70
C LEU A 17 -41.97 2.19 -12.37
N SER A 18 -41.85 3.51 -12.43
CA SER A 18 -42.98 4.36 -12.77
C SER A 18 -42.54 5.54 -13.63
N MET A 19 -43.02 5.53 -14.87
CA MET A 19 -43.00 6.66 -15.82
C MET A 19 -44.20 7.57 -15.61
N ALA A 20 -43.98 8.80 -16.08
CA ALA A 20 -44.95 9.80 -16.60
C ALA A 20 -45.70 10.65 -15.56
N ALA A 21 -45.96 11.91 -15.75
CA ALA A 21 -45.85 12.88 -16.84
C ALA A 21 -46.27 14.28 -16.32
N CYS A 22 -45.72 15.31 -16.95
CA CYS A 22 -46.24 16.66 -17.22
C CYS A 22 -47.01 17.49 -16.18
N GLY A 23 -46.53 18.74 -15.97
CA GLY A 23 -47.43 19.87 -15.77
C GLY A 23 -46.86 21.05 -14.99
N SER A 24 -46.26 21.99 -15.68
CA SER A 24 -46.27 23.48 -15.58
C SER A 24 -46.13 24.23 -14.26
N SER A 25 -45.16 25.13 -14.31
CA SER A 25 -45.13 26.56 -13.89
C SER A 25 -44.71 26.89 -12.45
N SER A 26 -43.63 27.55 -12.39
CA SER A 26 -43.21 28.90 -11.94
C SER A 26 -42.33 29.03 -10.75
N GLU A 27 -41.18 29.69 -11.03
CA GLU A 27 -40.41 30.64 -10.24
C GLU A 27 -39.52 30.19 -9.07
N GLY A 28 -38.23 30.32 -9.26
CA GLY A 28 -37.34 31.04 -8.35
C GLY A 28 -36.39 30.21 -7.51
N GLY A 29 -35.15 30.00 -7.96
CA GLY A 29 -34.10 29.57 -7.08
C GLY A 29 -32.87 29.08 -7.85
N SER A 30 -31.82 29.87 -7.94
CA SER A 30 -30.55 29.57 -8.58
C SER A 30 -29.93 28.29 -8.05
N ALA A 31 -29.89 27.25 -8.88
CA ALA A 31 -28.98 26.15 -8.76
C ALA A 31 -27.86 26.40 -9.76
N SER A 32 -26.62 26.49 -9.29
CA SER A 32 -25.45 26.55 -10.13
C SER A 32 -25.32 25.23 -10.89
N ASN A 33 -25.64 25.25 -12.15
CA ASN A 33 -25.26 24.21 -13.09
C ASN A 33 -23.73 24.17 -13.16
N GLY A 34 -23.15 23.04 -12.77
CA GLY A 34 -21.86 22.64 -13.29
C GLY A 34 -22.01 22.39 -14.78
N GLU A 35 -21.65 23.37 -15.58
CA GLU A 35 -21.45 23.19 -16.99
C GLU A 35 -20.30 22.20 -17.18
N SER A 36 -20.63 21.02 -17.71
CA SER A 36 -19.66 20.26 -18.48
C SER A 36 -19.17 21.19 -19.58
N ALA A 37 -17.97 21.70 -19.44
CA ALA A 37 -17.30 22.41 -20.52
C ALA A 37 -17.05 21.39 -21.63
N SER A 38 -17.94 21.36 -22.61
CA SER A 38 -17.69 20.69 -23.88
C SER A 38 -16.48 21.39 -24.50
N ALA A 39 -15.37 20.64 -24.63
CA ALA A 39 -14.16 21.05 -25.29
C ALA A 39 -14.47 21.54 -26.70
N ALA A 40 -14.37 22.82 -26.90
CA ALA A 40 -14.31 23.44 -28.20
C ALA A 40 -12.88 23.89 -28.41
N ASN A 41 -12.12 23.04 -29.04
CA ASN A 41 -10.94 23.18 -29.88
C ASN A 41 -10.13 21.90 -29.72
N GLY A 42 -9.69 21.27 -30.81
CA GLY A 42 -9.02 19.96 -30.82
C GLY A 42 -7.69 19.93 -30.05
N GLU A 43 -7.74 20.13 -28.75
CA GLU A 43 -6.63 19.90 -27.83
C GLU A 43 -6.57 18.41 -27.53
N GLU A 44 -5.42 17.84 -27.74
CA GLU A 44 -5.14 16.45 -27.38
C GLU A 44 -5.32 16.29 -25.87
N SER A 45 -6.01 15.25 -25.43
CA SER A 45 -6.28 14.98 -24.02
C SER A 45 -6.11 13.52 -23.70
N LEU A 46 -5.64 13.21 -22.48
CA LEU A 46 -5.56 11.87 -21.90
C LEU A 46 -6.46 11.76 -20.69
N VAL A 47 -7.04 10.59 -20.49
CA VAL A 47 -7.76 10.22 -19.27
C VAL A 47 -6.98 9.15 -18.53
N VAL A 48 -6.64 9.42 -17.27
CA VAL A 48 -5.87 8.53 -16.40
C VAL A 48 -6.75 8.07 -15.25
N TRP A 49 -6.96 6.77 -15.11
CA TRP A 49 -7.58 6.18 -13.93
C TRP A 49 -6.49 5.73 -12.97
N THR A 50 -6.58 6.15 -11.72
CA THR A 50 -5.58 5.87 -10.68
C THR A 50 -6.22 5.74 -9.31
N LEU A 51 -5.56 5.03 -8.40
CA LEU A 51 -5.83 5.07 -6.96
C LEU A 51 -4.87 6.04 -6.22
N ALA A 52 -3.76 6.42 -6.88
CA ALA A 52 -2.74 7.29 -6.32
C ALA A 52 -2.98 8.76 -6.72
N SER A 53 -2.99 9.67 -5.74
CA SER A 53 -3.23 11.10 -5.97
C SER A 53 -2.08 11.80 -6.69
N ASP A 54 -0.87 11.27 -6.60
CA ASP A 54 0.37 11.81 -7.17
C ASP A 54 0.27 12.02 -8.68
N LEU A 55 -0.50 11.16 -9.36
CA LEU A 55 -0.72 11.26 -10.80
C LEU A 55 -1.41 12.57 -11.22
N LYS A 56 -2.06 13.30 -10.28
CA LYS A 56 -2.56 14.66 -10.55
C LYS A 56 -1.42 15.64 -10.75
N ASP A 57 -0.36 15.52 -9.94
CA ASP A 57 0.80 16.40 -10.02
C ASP A 57 1.61 16.12 -11.28
N PHE A 58 1.82 14.84 -11.62
CA PHE A 58 2.44 14.45 -12.90
C PHE A 58 1.61 14.94 -14.09
N GLY A 59 0.29 14.78 -14.05
CA GLY A 59 -0.62 15.25 -15.11
C GLY A 59 -0.56 16.77 -15.30
N ALA A 60 -0.59 17.53 -14.21
CA ALA A 60 -0.46 18.98 -14.24
C ALA A 60 0.90 19.43 -14.81
N ARG A 61 1.98 18.77 -14.39
CA ARG A 61 3.33 19.03 -14.90
C ARG A 61 3.46 18.69 -16.39
N TYR A 62 2.87 17.57 -16.83
CA TYR A 62 2.86 17.20 -18.25
C TYR A 62 2.10 18.22 -19.09
N GLN A 63 0.93 18.66 -18.62
CA GLN A 63 0.14 19.70 -19.28
C GLN A 63 0.92 21.01 -19.38
N GLU A 64 1.60 21.43 -18.33
CA GLU A 64 2.44 22.63 -18.34
C GLU A 64 3.53 22.55 -19.43
N LYS A 65 4.17 21.39 -19.58
CA LYS A 65 5.28 21.20 -20.52
C LYS A 65 4.84 20.99 -21.96
N THR A 66 3.73 20.32 -22.19
CA THR A 66 3.33 19.87 -23.54
C THR A 66 2.09 20.56 -24.09
N GLY A 67 1.26 21.14 -23.24
CA GLY A 67 -0.05 21.67 -23.59
C GLY A 67 -1.14 20.61 -23.69
N VAL A 68 -0.82 19.32 -23.52
CA VAL A 68 -1.79 18.22 -23.51
C VAL A 68 -2.57 18.21 -22.20
N ASN A 69 -3.89 18.20 -22.28
CA ASN A 69 -4.73 18.09 -21.08
C ASN A 69 -4.70 16.66 -20.53
N VAL A 70 -4.48 16.50 -19.23
CA VAL A 70 -4.53 15.19 -18.54
C VAL A 70 -5.63 15.24 -17.49
N GLU A 71 -6.71 14.51 -17.74
CA GLU A 71 -7.79 14.29 -16.77
C GLU A 71 -7.44 13.11 -15.88
N THR A 72 -7.10 13.38 -14.62
CA THR A 72 -6.76 12.34 -13.64
C THR A 72 -7.95 12.04 -12.74
N VAL A 73 -8.52 10.85 -12.89
CA VAL A 73 -9.66 10.34 -12.11
C VAL A 73 -9.11 9.45 -11.00
N VAL A 74 -9.08 9.97 -9.76
CA VAL A 74 -8.72 9.19 -8.59
C VAL A 74 -9.94 8.42 -8.12
N ILE A 75 -9.81 7.10 -7.99
CA ILE A 75 -10.84 6.17 -7.59
C ILE A 75 -10.44 5.57 -6.25
N GLU A 76 -11.37 5.53 -5.30
CA GLU A 76 -11.12 4.94 -3.98
C GLU A 76 -10.57 3.51 -4.09
N PRO A 77 -9.52 3.16 -3.34
CA PRO A 77 -8.86 1.85 -3.44
C PRO A 77 -9.80 0.65 -3.32
N ALA A 78 -10.86 0.76 -2.50
CA ALA A 78 -11.84 -0.31 -2.32
C ALA A 78 -12.69 -0.58 -3.57
N ASP A 79 -12.95 0.46 -4.38
CA ASP A 79 -13.78 0.38 -5.58
C ASP A 79 -12.95 0.15 -6.85
N TYR A 80 -11.65 0.46 -6.80
CA TYR A 80 -10.76 0.51 -7.96
C TYR A 80 -10.69 -0.82 -8.72
N PRO A 81 -10.40 -1.99 -8.10
CA PRO A 81 -10.28 -3.25 -8.81
C PRO A 81 -11.57 -3.63 -9.55
N THR A 82 -12.72 -3.47 -8.89
CA THR A 82 -14.04 -3.81 -9.47
C THR A 82 -14.38 -2.91 -10.65
N LYS A 83 -14.09 -1.60 -10.53
CA LYS A 83 -14.35 -0.63 -11.61
C LYS A 83 -13.48 -0.91 -12.83
N VAL A 84 -12.18 -1.11 -12.62
CA VAL A 84 -11.22 -1.42 -13.69
C VAL A 84 -11.60 -2.73 -14.37
N GLN A 85 -11.83 -3.79 -13.60
CA GLN A 85 -12.23 -5.08 -14.14
C GLN A 85 -13.50 -5.00 -14.97
N THR A 86 -14.53 -4.32 -14.47
CA THR A 86 -15.81 -4.17 -15.17
C THR A 86 -15.64 -3.44 -16.49
N ALA A 87 -14.88 -2.36 -16.52
CA ALA A 87 -14.62 -1.58 -17.73
C ALA A 87 -13.84 -2.38 -18.78
N LEU A 88 -12.76 -3.04 -18.36
CA LEU A 88 -11.91 -3.84 -19.26
C LEU A 88 -12.66 -5.05 -19.84
N MET A 89 -13.39 -5.80 -19.01
CA MET A 89 -14.20 -6.94 -19.48
C MET A 89 -15.39 -6.52 -20.34
N GLY A 90 -15.96 -5.32 -20.09
CA GLY A 90 -17.01 -4.74 -20.90
C GLY A 90 -16.55 -4.28 -22.29
N GLY A 91 -15.25 -4.16 -22.50
CA GLY A 91 -14.67 -3.61 -23.74
C GLY A 91 -14.98 -2.13 -23.94
N GLU A 92 -15.39 -1.46 -22.87
CA GLU A 92 -15.69 -0.04 -22.83
C GLU A 92 -14.89 0.60 -21.71
N THR A 93 -13.96 1.49 -22.04
CA THR A 93 -13.25 2.30 -21.05
C THR A 93 -13.13 3.73 -21.55
N GLU A 94 -13.38 4.67 -20.65
CA GLU A 94 -13.10 6.08 -20.89
C GLU A 94 -11.61 6.42 -20.59
N SER A 95 -10.85 5.45 -20.08
CA SER A 95 -9.46 5.65 -19.68
C SER A 95 -8.48 5.25 -20.77
N ASP A 96 -7.54 6.15 -21.07
CA ASP A 96 -6.38 5.87 -21.91
C ASP A 96 -5.27 5.17 -21.13
N ILE A 97 -5.14 5.49 -19.84
CA ILE A 97 -4.10 5.01 -18.94
C ILE A 97 -4.74 4.46 -17.68
N ILE A 98 -4.30 3.27 -17.27
CA ILE A 98 -4.74 2.58 -16.07
C ILE A 98 -3.53 2.43 -15.16
N VAL A 99 -3.65 2.96 -13.95
CA VAL A 99 -2.57 3.00 -12.96
C VAL A 99 -3.00 2.20 -11.74
N GLY A 100 -2.17 1.30 -11.29
CA GLY A 100 -2.50 0.49 -10.13
C GLY A 100 -1.28 -0.11 -9.45
N GLU A 101 -1.53 -0.81 -8.37
CA GLU A 101 -0.52 -1.59 -7.66
C GLU A 101 -0.34 -2.98 -8.29
N PRO A 102 0.83 -3.63 -8.13
CA PRO A 102 1.13 -4.91 -8.74
C PRO A 102 0.02 -5.95 -8.58
N GLN A 103 -0.38 -6.20 -7.34
CA GLN A 103 -1.39 -7.22 -7.01
C GLN A 103 -2.78 -6.94 -7.57
N MET A 104 -3.04 -5.72 -8.04
CA MET A 104 -4.31 -5.37 -8.70
C MET A 104 -4.23 -5.55 -10.21
N LEU A 105 -3.05 -5.44 -10.80
CA LEU A 105 -2.84 -5.43 -12.26
C LEU A 105 -2.34 -6.77 -12.80
N GLU A 106 -1.67 -7.61 -12.01
CA GLU A 106 -1.13 -8.90 -12.44
C GLU A 106 -2.17 -9.78 -13.13
N ASP A 107 -3.38 -9.87 -12.57
CA ASP A 107 -4.48 -10.65 -13.15
C ASP A 107 -4.93 -10.13 -14.53
N PHE A 108 -4.60 -8.88 -14.88
CA PHE A 108 -5.00 -8.23 -16.12
C PHE A 108 -3.92 -8.22 -17.19
N TYR A 109 -2.65 -8.41 -16.84
CA TYR A 109 -1.54 -8.36 -17.79
C TYR A 109 -1.66 -9.46 -18.86
N ASP A 110 -1.98 -10.69 -18.47
CA ASP A 110 -2.11 -11.83 -19.38
C ASP A 110 -3.42 -11.84 -20.19
N ASN A 111 -4.36 -10.95 -19.89
CA ASN A 111 -5.69 -10.92 -20.50
C ASN A 111 -5.83 -9.97 -21.70
N GLY A 112 -4.73 -9.36 -22.14
CA GLY A 112 -4.71 -8.46 -23.29
C GLY A 112 -5.39 -7.10 -23.05
N PHE A 113 -5.60 -6.72 -21.79
CA PHE A 113 -6.21 -5.44 -21.43
C PHE A 113 -5.23 -4.26 -21.50
N PHE A 114 -3.92 -4.56 -21.48
CA PHE A 114 -2.86 -3.56 -21.58
C PHE A 114 -2.15 -3.65 -22.93
N ALA A 115 -1.73 -2.50 -23.45
CA ALA A 115 -0.91 -2.42 -24.64
C ALA A 115 0.45 -3.10 -24.42
N ASP A 116 1.05 -3.55 -25.51
CA ASP A 116 2.42 -4.04 -25.55
C ASP A 116 3.37 -2.82 -25.61
N LEU A 117 3.99 -2.50 -24.48
CA LEU A 117 4.92 -1.37 -24.39
C LEU A 117 6.25 -1.68 -25.08
N ASP A 118 6.60 -2.95 -25.27
CA ASP A 118 7.81 -3.36 -26.01
C ASP A 118 7.68 -3.00 -27.49
N GLU A 119 6.49 -3.18 -28.08
CA GLU A 119 6.21 -2.72 -29.44
C GLU A 119 6.28 -1.18 -29.57
N MET A 120 6.10 -0.47 -28.46
CA MET A 120 6.19 1.00 -28.37
C MET A 120 7.61 1.48 -28.01
N GLY A 121 8.58 0.56 -27.82
CA GLY A 121 9.97 0.86 -27.57
C GLY A 121 10.42 0.81 -26.11
N ALA A 122 9.63 0.21 -25.21
CA ALA A 122 9.98 0.09 -23.80
C ALA A 122 11.33 -0.65 -23.60
N LYS A 123 11.63 -1.66 -24.39
CA LYS A 123 12.90 -2.42 -24.33
C LYS A 123 14.16 -1.59 -24.41
N ASP A 124 14.12 -0.44 -25.04
CA ASP A 124 15.27 0.46 -25.14
C ASP A 124 15.67 1.06 -23.77
N TYR A 125 14.79 0.94 -22.79
CA TYR A 125 14.95 1.45 -21.42
C TYR A 125 15.20 0.35 -20.40
N GLU A 126 15.20 -0.92 -20.78
CA GLU A 126 15.58 -2.01 -19.90
C GLU A 126 16.97 -1.77 -19.31
N GLY A 127 17.11 -1.92 -17.98
CA GLY A 127 18.35 -1.63 -17.25
C GLY A 127 18.55 -0.16 -16.87
N GLN A 128 17.69 0.77 -17.28
CA GLN A 128 17.65 2.14 -16.74
C GLN A 128 16.74 2.26 -15.51
N ILE A 129 15.79 1.35 -15.39
CA ILE A 129 14.88 1.20 -14.25
C ILE A 129 15.43 0.13 -13.31
N VAL A 130 15.20 0.27 -12.01
CA VAL A 130 15.55 -0.73 -11.01
C VAL A 130 14.92 -2.08 -11.36
N ASP A 131 15.71 -3.14 -11.36
CA ASP A 131 15.40 -4.45 -11.97
C ASP A 131 14.07 -5.06 -11.51
N TYR A 132 13.79 -5.05 -10.20
CA TYR A 132 12.53 -5.63 -9.72
C TYR A 132 11.30 -4.83 -10.21
N VAL A 133 11.41 -3.50 -10.28
CA VAL A 133 10.32 -2.64 -10.79
C VAL A 133 10.02 -2.94 -12.25
N TRP A 134 11.07 -3.13 -13.05
CA TRP A 134 10.91 -3.51 -14.45
C TRP A 134 10.18 -4.84 -14.60
N LYS A 135 10.60 -5.85 -13.84
CA LYS A 135 10.02 -7.20 -13.87
C LYS A 135 8.57 -7.28 -13.39
N VAL A 136 8.22 -6.50 -12.36
CA VAL A 136 6.84 -6.40 -11.86
C VAL A 136 5.86 -5.92 -12.94
N GLY A 137 6.31 -5.08 -13.85
CA GLY A 137 5.48 -4.56 -14.92
C GLY A 137 5.33 -5.49 -16.13
N GLN A 138 5.91 -6.70 -16.10
CA GLN A 138 5.86 -7.67 -17.19
C GLN A 138 4.73 -8.68 -17.00
N ASP A 139 4.18 -9.15 -18.13
CA ASP A 139 3.28 -10.30 -18.14
C ASP A 139 4.04 -11.63 -18.04
N SER A 140 3.31 -12.76 -18.05
CA SER A 140 3.89 -14.11 -17.97
C SER A 140 4.79 -14.50 -19.15
N GLU A 141 4.72 -13.78 -20.27
CA GLU A 141 5.57 -13.94 -21.45
C GLU A 141 6.80 -13.00 -21.42
N GLY A 142 6.91 -12.14 -20.41
CA GLY A 142 7.99 -11.17 -20.24
C GLY A 142 7.82 -9.92 -21.08
N ILE A 143 6.61 -9.62 -21.54
CA ILE A 143 6.27 -8.40 -22.28
C ILE A 143 5.95 -7.28 -21.29
N GLN A 144 6.54 -6.10 -21.48
CA GLN A 144 6.28 -4.96 -20.60
C GLN A 144 4.86 -4.43 -20.80
N ARG A 145 4.05 -4.43 -19.73
CA ARG A 145 2.66 -3.96 -19.70
C ARG A 145 2.47 -2.65 -18.95
N ALA A 146 3.29 -2.41 -17.94
CA ALA A 146 3.28 -1.19 -17.15
C ALA A 146 4.67 -0.87 -16.61
N ILE A 147 4.94 0.38 -16.23
CA ILE A 147 6.18 0.81 -15.59
C ILE A 147 5.81 1.69 -14.40
N SER A 148 6.46 1.48 -13.24
CA SER A 148 6.29 2.36 -12.09
C SER A 148 7.29 3.50 -12.12
N TYR A 149 6.86 4.69 -11.69
CA TYR A 149 7.78 5.82 -11.54
C TYR A 149 8.65 5.72 -10.28
N GLN A 150 8.29 4.87 -9.31
CA GLN A 150 8.95 4.76 -8.00
C GLN A 150 9.44 3.34 -7.71
N ILE A 151 10.46 3.24 -6.86
CA ILE A 151 10.78 2.03 -6.12
C ILE A 151 10.04 2.04 -4.79
N THR A 152 9.74 0.86 -4.23
CA THR A 152 9.02 0.76 -2.95
C THR A 152 9.62 -0.28 -2.00
N PRO A 153 10.96 -0.31 -1.82
CA PRO A 153 11.57 -1.19 -0.83
C PRO A 153 11.11 -0.81 0.57
N ALA A 154 10.96 -1.79 1.45
CA ALA A 154 10.55 -1.59 2.83
C ALA A 154 11.73 -1.31 3.76
N GLY A 155 11.48 -0.51 4.81
CA GLY A 155 12.41 -0.20 5.88
C GLY A 155 11.69 -0.03 7.22
N ILE A 156 12.46 0.08 8.28
CA ILE A 156 11.96 0.38 9.63
C ILE A 156 12.29 1.84 9.95
N TYR A 157 11.25 2.64 10.09
CA TYR A 157 11.33 4.04 10.51
C TYR A 157 11.29 4.09 12.03
N PHE A 158 12.34 4.58 12.69
CA PHE A 158 12.46 4.55 14.14
C PHE A 158 12.73 5.91 14.76
N ARG A 159 12.34 6.08 16.02
CA ARG A 159 12.59 7.28 16.83
C ARG A 159 14.03 7.26 17.37
N ARG A 160 14.87 8.17 16.88
CA ARG A 160 16.28 8.33 17.30
C ARG A 160 16.42 8.70 18.77
N ASP A 161 15.55 9.58 19.28
CA ASP A 161 15.58 10.00 20.69
C ASP A 161 15.27 8.83 21.64
N ILE A 162 14.28 8.00 21.31
CA ILE A 162 13.98 6.78 22.08
C ILE A 162 15.12 5.76 21.94
N ALA A 163 15.67 5.59 20.73
CA ALA A 163 16.82 4.71 20.49
C ALA A 163 18.01 5.10 21.36
N GLN A 164 18.37 6.38 21.40
CA GLN A 164 19.45 6.90 22.23
C GLN A 164 19.17 6.70 23.73
N GLU A 165 17.93 6.90 24.17
CA GLU A 165 17.53 6.73 25.57
C GLU A 165 17.59 5.27 26.03
N VAL A 166 17.00 4.35 25.25
CA VAL A 166 16.81 2.95 25.65
C VAL A 166 18.02 2.09 25.32
N PHE A 167 18.64 2.30 24.16
CA PHE A 167 19.73 1.45 23.65
C PHE A 167 21.10 2.14 23.65
N GLY A 168 21.16 3.45 23.91
CA GLY A 168 22.43 4.21 24.00
C GLY A 168 23.03 4.54 22.63
N THR A 169 22.30 4.33 21.54
CA THR A 169 22.71 4.64 20.17
C THR A 169 21.49 5.00 19.33
N ASP A 170 21.69 5.86 18.34
CA ASP A 170 20.69 6.19 17.30
C ASP A 170 21.24 5.93 15.89
N ASP A 171 22.34 5.21 15.79
CA ASP A 171 22.96 4.80 14.54
C ASP A 171 22.07 3.78 13.79
N PRO A 172 21.66 4.03 12.54
CA PRO A 172 20.75 3.16 11.81
C PRO A 172 21.26 1.73 11.61
N GLU A 173 22.58 1.53 11.45
CA GLU A 173 23.14 0.19 11.29
C GLU A 173 23.06 -0.60 12.60
N GLU A 174 23.29 0.06 13.75
CA GLU A 174 23.17 -0.57 15.06
C GLU A 174 21.71 -0.84 15.43
N ILE A 175 20.80 0.11 15.11
CA ILE A 175 19.36 -0.08 15.34
C ILE A 175 18.81 -1.17 14.42
N GLY A 176 19.25 -1.28 13.17
CA GLY A 176 18.85 -2.36 12.27
C GLY A 176 19.11 -3.76 12.83
N LYS A 177 20.13 -3.93 13.67
CA LYS A 177 20.41 -5.21 14.35
C LYS A 177 19.31 -5.61 15.34
N LEU A 178 18.56 -4.64 15.88
CA LEU A 178 17.44 -4.89 16.78
C LEU A 178 16.21 -5.44 16.04
N PHE A 179 16.23 -5.38 14.72
CA PHE A 179 15.19 -5.89 13.82
C PHE A 179 15.69 -7.02 12.89
N ALA A 180 16.88 -7.59 13.17
CA ALA A 180 17.53 -8.54 12.26
C ALA A 180 16.76 -9.86 12.08
N ASP A 181 15.99 -10.27 13.07
CA ASP A 181 15.14 -11.46 13.06
C ASP A 181 13.98 -11.32 14.06
N TYR A 182 13.02 -12.22 14.00
CA TYR A 182 11.79 -12.15 14.80
C TYR A 182 12.05 -12.33 16.31
N ASP A 183 13.00 -13.17 16.70
CA ASP A 183 13.39 -13.34 18.11
C ASP A 183 13.97 -12.04 18.68
N THR A 184 14.81 -11.38 17.89
CA THR A 184 15.44 -10.10 18.26
C THR A 184 14.39 -8.98 18.33
N ILE A 185 13.43 -8.95 17.40
CA ILE A 185 12.29 -8.01 17.43
C ILE A 185 11.49 -8.18 18.73
N LEU A 186 11.18 -9.41 19.12
CA LEU A 186 10.43 -9.68 20.34
C LEU A 186 11.17 -9.25 21.60
N GLN A 187 12.49 -9.50 21.68
CA GLN A 187 13.33 -9.03 22.78
C GLN A 187 13.42 -7.49 22.84
N THR A 188 13.53 -6.86 21.68
CA THR A 188 13.53 -5.39 21.56
C THR A 188 12.20 -4.81 22.02
N ALA A 189 11.08 -5.43 21.62
CA ALA A 189 9.73 -5.03 22.04
C ALA A 189 9.54 -5.10 23.54
N GLN A 190 10.04 -6.17 24.20
CA GLN A 190 9.99 -6.30 25.66
C GLN A 190 10.84 -5.22 26.35
N THR A 191 12.04 -4.96 25.83
CA THR A 191 12.92 -3.91 26.38
C THR A 191 12.28 -2.53 26.29
N LEU A 192 11.63 -2.21 25.17
CA LEU A 192 10.90 -0.96 24.99
C LEU A 192 9.70 -0.86 25.91
N LYS A 193 8.93 -1.95 26.08
CA LYS A 193 7.79 -1.99 27.00
C LYS A 193 8.22 -1.73 28.44
N ASP A 194 9.32 -2.34 28.90
CA ASP A 194 9.87 -2.15 30.23
C ASP A 194 10.34 -0.70 30.47
N ALA A 195 10.68 0.02 29.38
CA ALA A 195 11.03 1.44 29.39
C ALA A 195 9.80 2.38 29.22
N GLY A 196 8.59 1.83 29.03
CA GLY A 196 7.35 2.60 28.91
C GLY A 196 6.91 2.90 27.48
N TYR A 197 7.58 2.31 26.48
CA TYR A 197 7.31 2.47 25.06
C TYR A 197 6.57 1.27 24.46
N ARG A 198 6.12 1.37 23.21
CA ARG A 198 5.70 0.23 22.41
C ARG A 198 6.54 0.17 21.13
N ILE A 199 6.90 -1.05 20.71
CA ILE A 199 7.79 -1.20 19.56
C ILE A 199 7.15 -0.69 18.29
N PHE A 200 5.86 -1.02 18.05
CA PHE A 200 5.10 -0.67 16.87
C PHE A 200 3.72 -0.08 17.22
N ALA A 201 3.14 0.63 16.25
CA ALA A 201 1.76 1.07 16.35
C ALA A 201 0.80 -0.12 16.35
N SER A 202 1.01 -1.08 15.44
CA SER A 202 0.25 -2.33 15.38
C SER A 202 1.17 -3.54 15.23
N ASP A 203 0.60 -4.72 15.43
CA ASP A 203 1.28 -6.01 15.22
C ASP A 203 1.53 -6.33 13.73
N ALA A 204 0.88 -5.60 12.82
CA ALA A 204 1.02 -5.79 11.37
C ALA A 204 2.12 -4.92 10.72
N GLU A 205 2.82 -4.07 11.47
CA GLU A 205 3.83 -3.14 10.92
C GLU A 205 4.94 -3.81 10.13
N ILE A 206 5.26 -5.07 10.42
CA ILE A 206 6.33 -5.80 9.75
C ILE A 206 5.85 -6.74 8.64
N ASN A 207 4.60 -6.60 8.18
CA ASN A 207 4.03 -7.47 7.15
C ASN A 207 4.80 -7.45 5.83
N TYR A 208 5.43 -6.33 5.47
CA TYR A 208 6.25 -6.19 4.26
C TYR A 208 7.51 -7.09 4.25
N PHE A 209 7.88 -7.65 5.39
CA PHE A 209 9.06 -8.50 5.57
C PHE A 209 8.69 -9.98 5.76
N SER A 210 7.40 -10.35 5.67
CA SER A 210 6.89 -11.70 5.98
C SER A 210 7.11 -12.74 4.88
N GLY A 211 7.49 -12.33 3.68
CA GLY A 211 7.64 -13.21 2.52
C GLY A 211 9.10 -13.57 2.23
N ASP A 212 9.45 -14.85 2.38
CA ASP A 212 10.78 -15.40 2.04
C ASP A 212 10.78 -16.22 0.74
N SER A 213 9.61 -16.66 0.28
CA SER A 213 9.42 -17.56 -0.86
C SER A 213 8.04 -17.37 -1.50
N ALA A 214 7.86 -17.86 -2.73
CA ALA A 214 6.55 -17.85 -3.37
C ALA A 214 5.54 -18.70 -2.59
N TRP A 215 4.28 -18.27 -2.57
CA TRP A 215 3.18 -19.04 -1.97
C TRP A 215 2.88 -20.33 -2.71
N VAL A 216 3.15 -20.37 -4.02
CA VAL A 216 2.92 -21.54 -4.85
C VAL A 216 4.21 -21.87 -5.62
N VAL A 217 4.72 -23.08 -5.45
CA VAL A 217 5.89 -23.61 -6.14
C VAL A 217 5.53 -24.94 -6.77
N ASP A 218 5.75 -25.11 -8.07
CA ASP A 218 5.41 -26.34 -8.81
C ASP A 218 3.97 -26.83 -8.60
N ASN A 219 3.01 -25.89 -8.61
CA ASN A 219 1.59 -26.10 -8.31
C ASN A 219 1.30 -26.66 -6.91
N LYS A 220 2.17 -26.40 -5.95
CA LYS A 220 1.98 -26.78 -4.55
C LYS A 220 1.97 -25.55 -3.67
N LEU A 221 1.04 -25.54 -2.70
CA LEU A 221 1.06 -24.54 -1.65
C LEU A 221 2.35 -24.68 -0.82
N ASN A 222 3.06 -23.58 -0.70
CA ASN A 222 4.32 -23.48 0.05
C ASN A 222 4.16 -22.53 1.23
N VAL A 223 3.87 -23.07 2.41
CA VAL A 223 3.89 -22.29 3.66
C VAL A 223 5.25 -22.54 4.32
N SER A 224 6.16 -21.58 4.15
CA SER A 224 7.52 -21.69 4.67
C SER A 224 7.59 -21.54 6.20
N ASP A 225 8.69 -22.00 6.80
CA ASP A 225 8.94 -21.81 8.22
C ASP A 225 8.95 -20.32 8.60
N ALA A 226 9.52 -19.44 7.77
CA ALA A 226 9.54 -18.01 8.01
C ALA A 226 8.13 -17.38 8.11
N ARG A 227 7.14 -17.92 7.38
CA ARG A 227 5.73 -17.49 7.53
C ARG A 227 5.12 -17.93 8.85
N PHE A 228 5.46 -19.12 9.34
CA PHE A 228 5.04 -19.55 10.67
C PHE A 228 5.72 -18.72 11.77
N ASP A 229 7.00 -18.43 11.63
CA ASP A 229 7.73 -17.57 12.57
C ASP A 229 7.12 -16.15 12.61
N TYR A 230 6.75 -15.60 11.43
CA TYR A 230 6.03 -14.34 11.34
C TYR A 230 4.66 -14.41 12.03
N MET A 231 3.88 -15.47 11.79
CA MET A 231 2.60 -15.69 12.47
C MET A 231 2.77 -15.69 13.99
N ASP A 232 3.74 -16.44 14.50
CA ASP A 232 3.99 -16.55 15.92
C ASP A 232 4.45 -15.20 16.52
N LEU A 233 5.31 -14.43 15.82
CA LEU A 233 5.70 -13.09 16.23
C LEU A 233 4.50 -12.12 16.34
N VAL A 234 3.63 -12.09 15.32
CA VAL A 234 2.43 -11.23 15.31
C VAL A 234 1.51 -11.56 16.47
N ILE A 235 1.31 -12.87 16.75
CA ILE A 235 0.52 -13.34 17.88
C ILE A 235 1.16 -12.90 19.21
N ASP A 236 2.47 -13.06 19.37
CA ASP A 236 3.20 -12.69 20.57
C ASP A 236 3.19 -11.17 20.80
N LEU A 237 3.40 -10.36 19.76
CA LEU A 237 3.31 -8.90 19.84
C LEU A 237 1.93 -8.45 20.35
N TYR A 238 0.87 -9.07 19.84
CA TYR A 238 -0.50 -8.75 20.21
C TYR A 238 -0.83 -9.24 21.62
N GLN A 239 -0.59 -10.52 21.94
CA GLN A 239 -1.01 -11.14 23.21
C GLN A 239 -0.18 -10.70 24.40
N ASN A 240 1.07 -10.22 24.19
CA ASN A 240 1.93 -9.72 25.26
C ASN A 240 1.89 -8.18 25.40
N ASP A 241 0.95 -7.51 24.76
CA ASP A 241 0.75 -6.05 24.88
C ASP A 241 2.05 -5.28 24.52
N LEU A 242 2.64 -5.62 23.36
CA LEU A 242 3.92 -5.05 22.90
C LEU A 242 3.73 -3.94 21.83
N THR A 243 2.49 -3.72 21.38
CA THR A 243 2.11 -2.67 20.44
C THR A 243 1.09 -1.72 21.06
N ALA A 244 0.81 -0.59 20.39
CA ALA A 244 -0.23 0.35 20.79
C ALA A 244 -1.64 -0.06 20.31
N TYR A 245 -1.75 -1.15 19.56
CA TYR A 245 -2.97 -1.64 18.90
C TYR A 245 -3.61 -0.64 17.93
N ALA A 246 -2.85 0.31 17.42
CA ALA A 246 -3.29 1.29 16.45
C ALA A 246 -3.08 0.76 15.01
N ASN A 247 -4.15 0.28 14.39
CA ASN A 247 -4.09 -0.30 13.05
C ASN A 247 -3.67 0.74 12.00
N GLN A 248 -2.90 0.30 11.02
CA GLN A 248 -2.44 1.13 9.91
C GLN A 248 -3.60 1.91 9.28
N TRP A 249 -3.36 3.18 8.96
CA TRP A 249 -4.30 4.15 8.38
C TRP A 249 -5.39 4.67 9.32
N SER A 250 -5.50 4.17 10.56
CA SER A 250 -6.42 4.73 11.56
C SER A 250 -5.90 6.03 12.16
N THR A 251 -6.79 6.83 12.75
CA THR A 251 -6.42 8.07 13.45
C THR A 251 -5.29 7.86 14.48
N PRO A 252 -5.35 6.86 15.40
CA PRO A 252 -4.27 6.65 16.36
C PRO A 252 -2.95 6.24 15.69
N TRP A 253 -2.98 5.57 14.54
CA TRP A 253 -1.77 5.23 13.80
C TRP A 253 -1.03 6.47 13.31
N TYR A 254 -1.75 7.44 12.73
CA TYR A 254 -1.16 8.72 12.34
C TYR A 254 -0.69 9.55 13.54
N GLN A 255 -1.48 9.58 14.63
CA GLN A 255 -1.12 10.28 15.86
C GLN A 255 0.17 9.72 16.49
N ALA A 256 0.40 8.41 16.40
CA ALA A 256 1.59 7.75 16.91
C ALA A 256 2.91 8.26 16.28
N MET A 257 2.85 8.86 15.09
CA MET A 257 4.01 9.46 14.43
C MET A 257 4.43 10.77 15.10
N SER A 258 3.49 11.53 15.65
CA SER A 258 3.75 12.86 16.23
C SER A 258 3.89 12.87 17.75
N GLY A 259 3.42 11.84 18.48
CA GLY A 259 3.40 11.86 19.93
C GLY A 259 2.87 10.61 20.60
N GLU A 260 2.32 10.82 21.81
CA GLU A 260 1.69 9.75 22.57
C GLU A 260 0.31 9.40 22.01
N VAL A 261 0.00 8.11 22.02
CA VAL A 261 -1.29 7.58 21.61
C VAL A 261 -1.90 6.73 22.74
N PRO A 262 -3.23 6.64 22.82
CA PRO A 262 -3.88 5.71 23.71
C PRO A 262 -3.47 4.26 23.39
N ILE A 263 -3.25 3.46 24.40
CA ILE A 263 -3.11 2.01 24.27
C ILE A 263 -4.52 1.44 24.11
N LEU A 264 -4.82 0.99 22.90
CA LEU A 264 -6.10 0.37 22.60
C LEU A 264 -6.04 -1.12 22.98
N THR A 265 -7.12 -1.63 23.57
CA THR A 265 -7.25 -3.06 23.84
C THR A 265 -7.95 -3.75 22.67
N ALA A 266 -7.88 -5.08 22.64
CA ALA A 266 -8.61 -5.89 21.67
C ALA A 266 -10.13 -5.61 21.68
N GLU A 267 -10.68 -5.28 22.84
CA GLU A 267 -12.10 -4.93 23.02
C GLU A 267 -12.44 -3.57 22.39
N ILE A 268 -11.51 -2.61 22.48
CA ILE A 268 -11.66 -1.27 21.89
C ILE A 268 -11.47 -1.31 20.36
N GLN A 269 -10.62 -2.19 19.88
CA GLN A 269 -10.41 -2.40 18.44
C GLN A 269 -11.56 -3.14 17.74
N ASN A 270 -12.45 -3.78 18.50
CA ASN A 270 -13.56 -4.49 17.90
C ASN A 270 -14.62 -3.48 17.43
N TYR A 271 -14.51 -3.06 16.19
CA TYR A 271 -15.33 -2.05 15.50
C TYR A 271 -16.83 -2.41 15.39
N GLU A 272 -17.25 -3.58 15.88
CA GLU A 272 -18.64 -4.00 15.95
C GLU A 272 -19.43 -3.32 17.08
N ASP A 273 -18.72 -2.75 18.06
CA ASP A 273 -19.32 -2.00 19.14
C ASP A 273 -18.95 -0.52 18.95
N ASP A 274 -19.76 0.28 18.30
CA ASP A 274 -19.61 1.71 17.95
C ASP A 274 -19.03 2.63 19.06
N SER A 275 -18.40 2.07 20.09
CA SER A 275 -17.90 2.75 21.27
C SER A 275 -16.66 3.62 21.00
N VAL A 276 -15.81 3.26 20.02
CA VAL A 276 -14.64 4.04 19.64
C VAL A 276 -14.47 4.04 18.11
N ASN A 277 -14.75 5.18 17.48
CA ASN A 277 -14.52 5.34 16.05
C ASN A 277 -13.09 5.78 15.78
N VAL A 278 -12.22 4.85 15.40
CA VAL A 278 -10.79 5.12 15.08
C VAL A 278 -10.55 5.88 13.76
N TRP A 279 -11.62 6.14 13.00
CA TRP A 279 -11.59 6.89 11.74
C TRP A 279 -12.08 8.33 11.87
N ASP A 280 -12.58 8.70 13.06
CA ASP A 280 -13.04 10.05 13.40
C ASP A 280 -12.18 10.58 14.55
N ALA A 281 -11.33 11.57 14.28
CA ALA A 281 -10.34 12.05 15.24
C ALA A 281 -10.98 12.67 16.49
N GLU A 282 -12.08 13.43 16.35
CA GLU A 282 -12.76 14.09 17.48
C GLU A 282 -13.47 13.06 18.36
N ALA A 283 -14.21 12.15 17.75
CA ALA A 283 -14.89 11.06 18.46
C ALA A 283 -13.89 10.10 19.14
N PHE A 284 -12.77 9.82 18.48
CA PHE A 284 -11.70 9.00 19.02
C PHE A 284 -11.06 9.64 20.27
N GLU A 285 -10.69 10.92 20.19
CA GLU A 285 -10.08 11.65 21.31
C GLU A 285 -11.01 11.70 22.53
N GLU A 286 -12.32 11.95 22.32
CA GLU A 286 -13.31 11.97 23.40
C GLU A 286 -13.43 10.58 24.05
N ALA A 287 -13.55 9.53 23.24
CA ALA A 287 -13.75 8.15 23.72
C ALA A 287 -12.51 7.57 24.44
N THR A 288 -11.30 8.06 24.12
CA THR A 288 -10.03 7.52 24.64
C THR A 288 -9.33 8.43 25.65
N ALA A 289 -9.97 9.53 26.08
CA ALA A 289 -9.35 10.54 26.92
C ALA A 289 -8.79 10.00 28.27
N ASP A 290 -9.42 8.97 28.83
CA ASP A 290 -9.06 8.36 30.11
C ASP A 290 -8.16 7.12 29.96
N LEU A 291 -7.78 6.74 28.73
CA LEU A 291 -6.92 5.57 28.51
C LEU A 291 -5.44 5.88 28.80
N GLU A 292 -4.70 4.85 29.20
CA GLU A 292 -3.25 4.91 29.29
C GLU A 292 -2.65 5.22 27.92
N LYS A 293 -1.60 6.05 27.89
CA LYS A 293 -0.94 6.46 26.66
C LYS A 293 0.49 5.90 26.62
N THR A 294 0.99 5.75 25.40
CA THR A 294 2.35 5.33 25.09
C THR A 294 2.92 6.08 23.88
N THR A 295 4.23 6.08 23.75
CA THR A 295 4.91 6.50 22.53
C THR A 295 5.36 5.27 21.74
N VAL A 296 5.14 5.29 20.45
CA VAL A 296 5.54 4.23 19.51
C VAL A 296 7.00 4.47 19.08
N PHE A 297 7.79 3.41 19.08
CA PHE A 297 9.20 3.46 18.71
C PHE A 297 9.41 3.42 17.20
N ALA A 298 8.69 2.55 16.48
CA ALA A 298 8.99 2.30 15.08
C ALA A 298 7.74 1.98 14.23
N PHE A 299 7.90 2.17 12.90
CA PHE A 299 6.95 1.81 11.86
C PHE A 299 7.67 1.03 10.77
N GLY A 300 7.09 -0.06 10.30
CA GLY A 300 7.56 -0.79 9.12
C GLY A 300 6.81 -0.34 7.89
N LEU A 301 7.46 0.43 7.02
CA LEU A 301 6.83 1.00 5.84
C LEU A 301 7.74 0.91 4.61
N PRO A 302 7.18 0.79 3.41
CA PRO A 302 7.93 1.01 2.19
C PRO A 302 8.42 2.45 2.06
N SER A 303 9.22 2.73 1.03
CA SER A 303 9.83 4.05 0.82
C SER A 303 8.83 5.20 0.74
N TRP A 304 7.61 4.98 0.21
CA TRP A 304 6.53 5.98 0.23
C TRP A 304 6.11 6.40 1.65
N GLY A 305 6.46 5.61 2.67
CA GLY A 305 6.29 5.99 4.07
C GLY A 305 7.00 7.29 4.43
N VAL A 306 8.02 7.72 3.66
CA VAL A 306 8.68 9.02 3.81
C VAL A 306 7.66 10.16 3.73
N LEU A 307 6.73 10.11 2.77
CA LEU A 307 5.68 11.13 2.61
C LEU A 307 4.69 11.08 3.77
N THR A 308 4.22 9.89 4.11
CA THR A 308 3.29 9.69 5.22
C THR A 308 3.86 10.20 6.54
N MET A 309 5.12 9.87 6.82
CA MET A 309 5.82 10.35 8.02
C MET A 309 6.00 11.86 7.99
N ARG A 310 6.53 12.43 6.90
CA ARG A 310 6.73 13.88 6.74
C ARG A 310 5.47 14.67 7.11
N ASP A 311 4.32 14.23 6.62
CA ASP A 311 3.05 14.93 6.80
C ASP A 311 2.46 14.76 8.21
N ASN A 312 2.92 13.75 8.98
CA ASN A 312 2.32 13.39 10.27
C ASN A 312 3.27 13.46 11.48
N VAL A 313 4.58 13.63 11.30
CA VAL A 313 5.53 13.62 12.45
C VAL A 313 5.47 14.87 13.35
N GLY A 314 4.93 15.98 12.89
CA GLY A 314 4.78 17.20 13.69
C GLY A 314 6.08 17.61 14.40
N ASP A 315 6.02 17.81 15.71
CA ASP A 315 7.15 18.21 16.56
C ASP A 315 8.25 17.14 16.74
N THR A 316 8.03 15.94 16.17
CA THR A 316 9.04 14.87 16.13
C THR A 316 9.89 14.89 14.87
N SER A 317 9.68 15.83 13.96
CA SER A 317 10.53 16.05 12.79
C SER A 317 12.01 16.19 13.20
N GLY A 318 12.90 15.56 12.44
CA GLY A 318 14.34 15.50 12.75
C GLY A 318 14.73 14.45 13.80
N LYS A 319 13.77 13.77 14.43
CA LYS A 319 14.00 12.71 15.43
C LYS A 319 13.80 11.31 14.88
N TRP A 320 13.61 11.18 13.58
CA TRP A 320 13.40 9.89 12.94
C TRP A 320 14.65 9.42 12.21
N GLY A 321 14.78 8.13 12.06
CA GLY A 321 15.79 7.46 11.25
C GLY A 321 15.17 6.28 10.52
N VAL A 322 15.86 5.74 9.53
CA VAL A 322 15.42 4.57 8.79
C VAL A 322 16.51 3.50 8.81
N CYS A 323 16.15 2.25 9.10
CA CYS A 323 17.07 1.14 9.07
C CYS A 323 16.50 -0.08 8.35
N ALA A 324 17.33 -1.08 8.09
CA ALA A 324 16.91 -2.34 7.49
C ALA A 324 15.98 -3.12 8.43
N GLY A 325 15.00 -3.79 7.86
CA GLY A 325 14.17 -4.78 8.53
C GLY A 325 14.77 -6.20 8.46
N PRO A 326 14.04 -7.23 8.92
CA PRO A 326 14.53 -8.59 9.01
C PRO A 326 14.75 -9.29 7.65
N ALA A 327 14.21 -8.72 6.58
CA ALA A 327 14.36 -9.23 5.22
C ALA A 327 14.23 -8.09 4.20
N TYR A 328 14.57 -8.36 2.95
CA TYR A 328 14.26 -7.46 1.84
C TYR A 328 12.79 -7.63 1.46
N GLY A 329 12.01 -6.59 1.62
CA GLY A 329 10.60 -6.53 1.27
C GLY A 329 10.27 -5.30 0.46
N PHE A 330 9.09 -5.29 -0.13
CA PHE A 330 8.55 -4.11 -0.80
C PHE A 330 7.02 -4.10 -0.64
N GLY A 331 6.39 -2.96 -0.91
CA GLY A 331 4.94 -2.88 -0.84
C GLY A 331 4.38 -1.74 -1.68
N GLY A 332 3.34 -2.05 -2.45
CA GLY A 332 2.75 -1.12 -3.38
C GLY A 332 3.62 -0.86 -4.60
N GLY A 333 3.55 0.34 -5.13
CA GLY A 333 4.18 0.79 -6.36
C GLY A 333 3.12 1.24 -7.35
N THR A 334 3.37 2.38 -7.99
CA THR A 334 2.41 3.03 -8.89
C THR A 334 2.75 2.66 -10.32
N TYR A 335 2.17 1.56 -10.83
CA TYR A 335 2.43 1.04 -12.17
C TYR A 335 1.50 1.68 -13.18
N ILE A 336 2.06 2.29 -14.20
CA ILE A 336 1.35 3.06 -15.23
C ILE A 336 1.32 2.22 -16.50
N GLY A 337 0.15 1.72 -16.88
CA GLY A 337 -0.09 0.94 -18.09
C GLY A 337 -1.03 1.65 -19.04
N ILE A 338 -0.96 1.32 -20.32
CA ILE A 338 -1.80 1.90 -21.38
C ILE A 338 -2.94 0.91 -21.68
N SER A 339 -4.17 1.39 -21.65
CA SER A 339 -5.32 0.57 -22.06
C SER A 339 -5.17 0.09 -23.50
N SER A 340 -5.34 -1.22 -23.74
CA SER A 340 -5.34 -1.76 -25.11
C SER A 340 -6.47 -1.18 -25.97
N LEU A 341 -7.50 -0.64 -25.33
CA LEU A 341 -8.68 -0.01 -25.98
C LEU A 341 -8.45 1.47 -26.31
N SER A 342 -7.40 2.10 -25.80
CA SER A 342 -7.10 3.50 -26.13
C SER A 342 -6.78 3.67 -27.63
N GLU A 343 -7.38 4.68 -28.23
CA GLU A 343 -7.06 5.13 -29.58
C GLU A 343 -5.88 6.12 -29.62
N LYS A 344 -5.35 6.52 -28.44
CA LYS A 344 -4.30 7.53 -28.26
C LYS A 344 -3.01 6.93 -27.70
N LYS A 345 -2.68 5.70 -28.10
CA LYS A 345 -1.57 4.95 -27.51
C LYS A 345 -0.22 5.67 -27.59
N ASP A 346 0.08 6.34 -28.69
CA ASP A 346 1.33 7.08 -28.85
C ASP A 346 1.43 8.24 -27.84
N LEU A 347 0.34 9.00 -27.66
CA LEU A 347 0.27 10.08 -26.69
C LEU A 347 0.34 9.55 -25.25
N ALA A 348 -0.34 8.43 -24.98
CA ALA A 348 -0.29 7.76 -23.68
C ALA A 348 1.13 7.25 -23.36
N TRP A 349 1.83 6.73 -24.37
CA TRP A 349 3.22 6.31 -24.21
C TRP A 349 4.16 7.49 -23.90
N ASP A 350 3.95 8.63 -24.53
CA ASP A 350 4.71 9.84 -24.21
C ASP A 350 4.50 10.26 -22.74
N PHE A 351 3.27 10.14 -22.23
CA PHE A 351 2.99 10.40 -20.81
C PHE A 351 3.62 9.35 -19.89
N VAL A 352 3.57 8.06 -20.21
CA VAL A 352 4.26 6.99 -19.44
C VAL A 352 5.75 7.29 -19.37
N LYS A 353 6.40 7.57 -20.50
CA LYS A 353 7.83 7.94 -20.53
C LYS A 353 8.11 9.18 -19.68
N PHE A 354 7.27 10.18 -19.76
CA PHE A 354 7.41 11.39 -18.96
C PHE A 354 7.39 11.10 -17.46
N CYS A 355 6.48 10.24 -16.99
CA CYS A 355 6.38 9.90 -15.58
C CYS A 355 7.52 8.99 -15.10
N THR A 356 8.06 8.10 -15.96
CA THR A 356 8.86 6.96 -15.50
C THR A 356 10.31 6.97 -16.00
N LEU A 357 10.60 7.62 -17.15
CA LEU A 357 11.86 7.50 -17.88
C LEU A 357 12.55 8.85 -18.16
N ASP A 358 11.86 9.97 -17.88
CA ASP A 358 12.42 11.30 -18.11
C ASP A 358 13.20 11.79 -16.88
N GLU A 359 14.52 12.00 -17.02
CA GLU A 359 15.40 12.42 -15.92
C GLU A 359 14.98 13.77 -15.32
N GLU A 360 14.54 14.73 -16.13
CA GLU A 360 14.10 16.03 -15.62
C GLU A 360 12.85 15.90 -14.78
N THR A 361 11.93 15.00 -15.15
CA THR A 361 10.73 14.71 -14.39
C THR A 361 11.05 13.94 -13.10
N ALA A 362 11.98 13.00 -13.15
CA ALA A 362 12.45 12.27 -11.97
C ALA A 362 13.12 13.22 -10.95
N ASP A 363 14.01 14.10 -11.40
CA ASP A 363 14.63 15.12 -10.55
C ASP A 363 13.58 16.06 -9.94
N TRP A 364 12.62 16.51 -10.77
CA TRP A 364 11.54 17.36 -10.29
C TRP A 364 10.69 16.66 -9.23
N TRP A 365 10.37 15.37 -9.40
CA TRP A 365 9.57 14.62 -8.43
C TRP A 365 10.29 14.47 -7.10
N ILE A 366 11.58 14.16 -7.11
CA ILE A 366 12.43 14.09 -5.91
C ILE A 366 12.37 15.41 -5.13
N ASP A 367 12.56 16.53 -5.82
CA ASP A 367 12.54 17.86 -5.21
C ASP A 367 11.12 18.26 -4.74
N TYR A 368 10.10 17.98 -5.55
CA TYR A 368 8.72 18.36 -5.28
C TYR A 368 8.10 17.57 -4.13
N SER A 369 8.38 16.28 -4.09
CA SER A 369 7.85 15.39 -3.05
C SER A 369 8.60 15.47 -1.72
N GLU A 370 9.79 16.09 -1.70
CA GLU A 370 10.65 16.20 -0.51
C GLU A 370 11.06 14.85 0.08
N GLY A 371 11.25 13.83 -0.76
CA GLY A 371 11.83 12.57 -0.28
C GLY A 371 11.22 11.29 -0.82
N ASP A 372 10.19 11.35 -1.66
CA ASP A 372 9.73 10.14 -2.35
C ASP A 372 10.80 9.64 -3.33
N THR A 373 10.70 8.36 -3.65
CA THR A 373 11.65 7.70 -4.53
C THR A 373 11.22 7.78 -5.99
N VAL A 374 12.16 7.49 -6.87
CA VAL A 374 11.90 7.24 -8.29
C VAL A 374 12.44 5.87 -8.68
N SER A 375 12.04 5.34 -9.83
CA SER A 375 12.54 4.05 -10.33
C SER A 375 13.75 4.17 -11.27
N LEU A 376 14.00 5.38 -11.78
CA LEU A 376 15.09 5.67 -12.68
C LEU A 376 16.44 5.68 -11.94
N ILE A 377 17.33 4.74 -12.28
CA ILE A 377 18.60 4.52 -11.57
C ILE A 377 19.49 5.76 -11.63
N SER A 378 19.56 6.45 -12.77
CA SER A 378 20.41 7.65 -12.94
C SER A 378 20.01 8.77 -11.97
N ALA A 379 18.71 8.97 -11.75
CA ALA A 379 18.20 9.98 -10.82
C ALA A 379 18.48 9.57 -9.36
N LEU A 380 18.24 8.32 -8.97
CA LEU A 380 18.57 7.82 -7.64
C LEU A 380 20.08 7.96 -7.32
N GLU A 381 20.96 7.61 -8.28
CA GLU A 381 22.41 7.75 -8.12
C GLU A 381 22.85 9.21 -8.04
N LYS A 382 22.17 10.12 -8.73
CA LYS A 382 22.43 11.56 -8.66
C LYS A 382 22.09 12.13 -7.30
N HIS A 383 20.96 11.71 -6.71
CA HIS A 383 20.45 12.21 -5.44
C HIS A 383 20.85 11.37 -4.21
N LYS A 384 21.66 10.32 -4.39
CA LYS A 384 22.04 9.38 -3.32
C LYS A 384 22.66 10.01 -2.07
N ASP A 385 23.28 11.18 -2.23
CA ASP A 385 23.95 11.92 -1.14
C ASP A 385 23.08 13.05 -0.55
N ASP A 386 21.86 13.22 -1.04
CA ASP A 386 20.95 14.25 -0.55
C ASP A 386 20.46 13.89 0.86
N ALA A 387 20.56 14.86 1.76
CA ALA A 387 20.16 14.70 3.16
C ALA A 387 18.68 15.01 3.33
N ASN A 388 17.97 14.22 4.13
CA ASN A 388 16.57 14.48 4.47
C ASN A 388 16.45 14.96 5.92
N GLU A 389 15.97 16.19 6.10
CA GLU A 389 15.91 16.85 7.40
C GLU A 389 14.90 16.20 8.38
N VAL A 390 13.81 15.61 7.88
CA VAL A 390 12.82 14.87 8.68
C VAL A 390 13.49 13.69 9.38
N TYR A 391 14.51 13.11 8.73
CA TYR A 391 15.25 11.95 9.20
C TYR A 391 16.64 12.30 9.71
N GLY A 392 16.79 13.50 10.30
CA GLY A 392 18.04 13.91 10.93
C GLY A 392 19.23 14.03 9.98
N GLY A 393 18.97 14.28 8.70
CA GLY A 393 20.01 14.42 7.68
C GLY A 393 20.47 13.09 7.07
N GLU A 394 19.70 12.02 7.20
CA GLU A 394 20.01 10.73 6.52
C GLU A 394 19.94 10.82 5.00
N LYS A 395 20.77 10.03 4.35
CA LYS A 395 20.83 9.88 2.90
C LYS A 395 19.93 8.73 2.45
N LEU A 396 18.62 8.98 2.40
CA LEU A 396 17.62 7.93 2.22
C LEU A 396 17.69 7.27 0.84
N TYR A 397 18.03 7.99 -0.24
CA TYR A 397 18.10 7.40 -1.59
C TYR A 397 19.18 6.34 -1.70
N SER A 398 20.32 6.54 -1.04
CA SER A 398 21.38 5.53 -0.93
C SER A 398 20.88 4.27 -0.23
N PHE A 399 20.15 4.42 0.88
CA PHE A 399 19.55 3.31 1.62
C PHE A 399 18.50 2.58 0.78
N TRP A 400 17.55 3.30 0.17
CA TRP A 400 16.50 2.69 -0.64
C TRP A 400 17.03 1.94 -1.85
N LEU A 401 18.03 2.50 -2.54
CA LEU A 401 18.67 1.82 -3.67
C LEU A 401 19.34 0.51 -3.24
N GLU A 402 19.96 0.47 -2.06
CA GLU A 402 20.56 -0.76 -1.54
C GLU A 402 19.49 -1.79 -1.16
N GLN A 403 18.40 -1.38 -0.49
CA GLN A 403 17.30 -2.29 -0.17
C GLN A 403 16.66 -2.85 -1.45
N ALA A 404 16.44 -2.02 -2.46
CA ALA A 404 15.84 -2.43 -3.73
C ALA A 404 16.64 -3.53 -4.46
N LYS A 405 17.97 -3.54 -4.35
CA LYS A 405 18.83 -4.59 -4.94
C LYS A 405 18.62 -5.97 -4.33
N GLY A 406 18.16 -6.04 -3.08
CA GLY A 406 17.89 -7.28 -2.39
C GLY A 406 16.52 -7.89 -2.66
N ILE A 407 15.62 -7.17 -3.34
CA ILE A 407 14.27 -7.63 -3.65
C ILE A 407 14.32 -8.70 -4.74
N ASP A 408 13.82 -9.90 -4.41
CA ASP A 408 13.64 -11.00 -5.35
C ASP A 408 12.18 -11.09 -5.77
N TYR A 409 11.86 -10.49 -6.90
CA TYR A 409 10.50 -10.47 -7.44
C TYR A 409 10.03 -11.85 -7.94
N SER A 410 10.93 -12.79 -8.23
CA SER A 410 10.54 -14.14 -8.67
C SER A 410 9.66 -14.91 -7.66
N LYS A 411 9.55 -14.37 -6.44
CA LYS A 411 8.71 -14.92 -5.35
C LYS A 411 7.26 -14.44 -5.41
N VAL A 412 6.95 -13.42 -6.20
CA VAL A 412 5.59 -12.86 -6.34
C VAL A 412 4.82 -13.66 -7.40
N THR A 413 3.58 -13.99 -7.08
CA THR A 413 2.71 -14.78 -7.96
C THR A 413 1.27 -14.25 -7.92
N LYS A 414 0.49 -14.50 -8.96
CA LYS A 414 -0.95 -14.16 -9.04
C LYS A 414 -1.79 -14.71 -7.88
N TYR A 415 -1.27 -15.65 -7.12
CA TYR A 415 -1.95 -16.25 -5.97
C TYR A 415 -1.78 -15.46 -4.67
N ASP A 416 -0.81 -14.54 -4.62
CA ASP A 416 -0.31 -13.94 -3.39
C ASP A 416 -1.39 -13.17 -2.62
N LYS A 417 -2.26 -12.44 -3.34
CA LYS A 417 -3.33 -11.68 -2.70
C LYS A 417 -4.29 -12.57 -1.93
N VAL A 418 -4.86 -13.57 -2.57
CA VAL A 418 -5.90 -14.43 -1.96
C VAL A 418 -5.30 -15.31 -0.86
N ILE A 419 -4.10 -15.85 -1.10
CA ILE A 419 -3.43 -16.70 -0.10
C ILE A 419 -2.97 -15.84 1.09
N GLY A 420 -2.43 -14.63 0.83
CA GLY A 420 -2.04 -13.69 1.86
C GLY A 420 -3.21 -13.20 2.71
N ASP A 421 -4.35 -12.88 2.10
CA ASP A 421 -5.57 -12.51 2.81
C ASP A 421 -6.07 -13.65 3.72
N ALA A 422 -6.08 -14.89 3.21
CA ALA A 422 -6.47 -16.07 3.99
C ALA A 422 -5.50 -16.35 5.15
N TRP A 423 -4.18 -16.12 4.93
CA TRP A 423 -3.16 -16.24 5.97
C TRP A 423 -3.33 -15.18 7.05
N GLY A 424 -3.57 -13.92 6.66
CA GLY A 424 -3.87 -12.82 7.59
C GLY A 424 -5.12 -13.08 8.42
N ALA A 425 -6.16 -13.66 7.82
CA ALA A 425 -7.38 -14.06 8.53
C ALA A 425 -7.11 -15.18 9.56
N ALA A 426 -6.25 -16.15 9.23
CA ALA A 426 -5.84 -17.18 10.18
C ALA A 426 -5.08 -16.58 11.37
N ILE A 427 -4.10 -15.71 11.12
CA ILE A 427 -3.36 -14.98 12.18
C ILE A 427 -4.35 -14.20 13.06
N SER A 428 -5.27 -13.45 12.46
CA SER A 428 -6.24 -12.64 13.19
C SER A 428 -7.14 -13.47 14.10
N SER A 429 -7.61 -14.63 13.63
CA SER A 429 -8.46 -15.50 14.43
C SER A 429 -7.72 -16.14 15.61
N ILE A 430 -6.43 -16.45 15.46
CA ILE A 430 -5.60 -16.99 16.54
C ILE A 430 -5.29 -15.91 17.58
N LYS A 431 -4.77 -14.74 17.14
CA LYS A 431 -4.33 -13.68 18.07
C LYS A 431 -5.48 -13.16 18.94
N THR A 432 -6.70 -13.14 18.39
CA THR A 432 -7.92 -12.71 19.11
C THR A 432 -8.61 -13.84 19.91
N GLY A 433 -8.09 -15.07 19.85
CA GLY A 433 -8.65 -16.21 20.55
C GLY A 433 -9.98 -16.74 19.99
N GLN A 434 -10.33 -16.34 18.75
CA GLN A 434 -11.53 -16.84 18.05
C GLN A 434 -11.38 -18.28 17.57
N ALA A 435 -10.13 -18.70 17.28
CA ALA A 435 -9.80 -20.07 16.91
C ALA A 435 -8.47 -20.49 17.52
N THR A 436 -8.29 -21.80 17.71
CA THR A 436 -6.99 -22.38 17.95
C THR A 436 -6.13 -22.35 16.69
N LYS A 437 -4.80 -22.49 16.83
CA LYS A 437 -3.88 -22.54 15.67
C LYS A 437 -4.29 -23.64 14.69
N ASP A 438 -4.64 -24.83 15.18
CA ASP A 438 -5.05 -25.96 14.34
C ASP A 438 -6.36 -25.67 13.57
N GLU A 439 -7.35 -25.04 14.21
CA GLU A 439 -8.64 -24.69 13.57
C GLU A 439 -8.44 -23.60 12.51
N ALA A 440 -7.64 -22.57 12.82
CA ALA A 440 -7.35 -21.48 11.88
C ALA A 440 -6.58 -21.98 10.64
N LEU A 441 -5.56 -22.83 10.86
CA LEU A 441 -4.81 -23.45 9.75
C LEU A 441 -5.68 -24.37 8.92
N ALA A 442 -6.57 -25.17 9.55
CA ALA A 442 -7.53 -26.00 8.80
C ALA A 442 -8.41 -25.13 7.89
N THR A 443 -8.94 -24.02 8.41
CA THR A 443 -9.74 -23.08 7.62
C THR A 443 -8.93 -22.44 6.49
N PHE A 444 -7.68 -22.07 6.74
CA PHE A 444 -6.76 -21.57 5.72
C PHE A 444 -6.58 -22.56 4.58
N TYR A 445 -6.22 -23.81 4.88
CA TYR A 445 -6.02 -24.85 3.86
C TYR A 445 -7.31 -25.14 3.08
N ASP A 446 -8.47 -25.26 3.76
CA ASP A 446 -9.77 -25.47 3.12
C ASP A 446 -10.12 -24.31 2.16
N THR A 447 -9.76 -23.08 2.51
CA THR A 447 -9.96 -21.89 1.66
C THR A 447 -9.15 -22.00 0.38
N ILE A 448 -7.87 -22.36 0.48
CA ILE A 448 -7.00 -22.50 -0.69
C ILE A 448 -7.43 -23.65 -1.59
N GLU A 449 -7.73 -24.83 -1.03
CA GLU A 449 -8.25 -25.98 -1.79
C GLU A 449 -9.54 -25.66 -2.56
N SER A 450 -10.42 -24.86 -1.96
CA SER A 450 -11.68 -24.48 -2.61
C SER A 450 -11.53 -23.39 -3.66
N THR A 451 -10.59 -22.48 -3.49
CA THR A 451 -10.38 -21.35 -4.40
C THR A 451 -9.52 -21.74 -5.60
N TYR A 452 -8.50 -22.55 -5.37
CA TYR A 452 -7.53 -22.99 -6.37
C TYR A 452 -7.42 -24.52 -6.42
N PRO A 453 -8.40 -25.22 -7.03
CA PRO A 453 -8.40 -26.68 -7.08
C PRO A 453 -7.21 -27.30 -7.85
N GLU A 454 -6.48 -26.48 -8.62
CA GLU A 454 -5.26 -26.90 -9.31
C GLU A 454 -4.01 -26.91 -8.41
N ILE A 455 -4.07 -26.31 -7.21
CA ILE A 455 -2.95 -26.27 -6.27
C ILE A 455 -3.03 -27.49 -5.33
N GLU A 456 -1.93 -28.24 -5.26
CA GLU A 456 -1.78 -29.33 -4.27
C GLU A 456 -1.54 -28.72 -2.88
N VAL A 457 -2.44 -28.95 -1.94
CA VAL A 457 -2.33 -28.53 -0.54
C VAL A 457 -1.90 -29.70 0.32
N THR A 458 -0.77 -29.56 1.03
CA THR A 458 -0.30 -30.55 2.02
C THR A 458 -0.42 -29.89 3.41
N ARG A 459 -1.12 -30.59 4.35
CA ARG A 459 -1.38 -30.10 5.72
C ARG A 459 -0.34 -30.59 6.71
#